data_a2446f18670f5e9ab9f4d57be794f7ae
#
_entry.id   a2446f18670f5e9ab9f4d57be794f7ae
#
_cell.length_a   1.000
_cell.length_b   1.000
_cell.length_c   1.000
_cell.angle_alpha   90.00
_cell.angle_beta   90.00
_cell.angle_gamma   90.00
#
_symmetry.space_group_name_H-M   'P 1'
#
loop_
_entity.id
_entity.type
_entity.pdbx_description
1 polymer ?
#
loop_
_entity_poly.entity_id
_entity_poly.type
_entity_poly.pdbx_seq_one_letter_code
_entity_poly.pdbx_strand_id
1 'polypeptide(L)'
;MATTPNFTATVNTGADLSTQRMSAANTNRDGTGTLYLICTGGSNGDRVDRVQVKATSTTTAGVIRLFMRDASTNYRLIGELLVTAITPSATVKTWEGEFVRTDGQPLCLLKSGWALFGSTHNAESFDIVATVNGTF
;
A
#
# COMPACT_ATOMS: atom_id res chain seq x y z
N MET A 1 15.35 6.19 -19.97
CA MET A 1 14.20 6.81 -20.69
C MET A 1 13.84 5.97 -21.89
N ALA A 2 12.58 5.74 -22.11
CA ALA A 2 12.13 5.06 -23.31
C ALA A 2 12.39 5.94 -24.55
N THR A 3 12.98 5.35 -25.59
CA THR A 3 13.25 6.05 -26.85
C THR A 3 12.07 5.97 -27.82
N THR A 4 11.10 5.11 -27.53
CA THR A 4 9.87 4.93 -28.29
C THR A 4 8.69 5.42 -27.46
N PRO A 5 7.76 6.20 -28.00
CA PRO A 5 6.59 6.62 -27.25
C PRO A 5 5.76 5.43 -26.77
N ASN A 6 5.44 5.43 -25.49
CA ASN A 6 4.53 4.47 -24.88
C ASN A 6 3.33 5.22 -24.34
N PHE A 7 2.14 4.77 -24.71
CA PHE A 7 0.91 5.36 -24.21
C PHE A 7 0.43 4.73 -22.90
N THR A 8 1.03 3.61 -22.53
CA THR A 8 0.75 2.92 -21.27
C THR A 8 2.05 2.68 -20.53
N ALA A 9 2.02 2.83 -19.21
CA ALA A 9 3.17 2.48 -18.38
C ALA A 9 3.36 0.96 -18.40
N THR A 10 4.61 0.54 -18.46
CA THR A 10 4.93 -0.88 -18.30
C THR A 10 4.76 -1.29 -16.84
N VAL A 11 4.40 -2.54 -16.62
CA VAL A 11 4.38 -3.08 -15.27
C VAL A 11 5.80 -3.01 -14.71
N ASN A 12 5.92 -2.60 -13.46
CA ASN A 12 7.21 -2.57 -12.78
C ASN A 12 7.72 -4.00 -12.63
N THR A 13 8.83 -4.31 -13.29
CA THR A 13 9.47 -5.62 -13.25
C THR A 13 10.70 -5.63 -12.34
N GLY A 14 10.92 -4.56 -11.57
CA GLY A 14 12.04 -4.47 -10.66
C GLY A 14 11.94 -5.44 -9.48
N ALA A 15 12.91 -5.37 -8.58
CA ALA A 15 12.98 -6.23 -7.40
C ALA A 15 11.91 -5.87 -6.34
N ASP A 16 11.14 -4.83 -6.57
CA ASP A 16 10.13 -4.37 -5.62
C ASP A 16 8.97 -5.34 -5.56
N LEU A 17 8.80 -5.91 -4.38
CA LEU A 17 7.63 -6.69 -4.07
C LEU A 17 6.51 -5.69 -3.78
N SER A 18 5.57 -5.55 -4.70
CA SER A 18 4.37 -4.73 -4.48
C SER A 18 3.36 -5.44 -3.57
N THR A 19 3.81 -6.42 -2.82
CA THR A 19 3.00 -7.18 -1.88
C THR A 19 3.68 -7.22 -0.51
N GLN A 20 2.89 -7.25 0.54
CA GLN A 20 3.40 -7.35 1.92
C GLN A 20 2.34 -7.95 2.83
N ARG A 21 2.77 -8.58 3.90
CA ARG A 21 1.89 -9.04 4.98
C ARG A 21 2.17 -8.23 6.24
N MET A 22 1.14 -7.65 6.82
CA MET A 22 1.21 -6.87 8.06
C MET A 22 0.58 -7.68 9.19
N SER A 23 1.23 -7.72 10.35
CA SER A 23 0.70 -8.49 11.49
C SER A 23 0.94 -7.83 12.85
N ALA A 24 1.92 -6.96 12.97
CA ALA A 24 2.24 -6.31 14.24
C ALA A 24 1.46 -5.01 14.42
N ALA A 25 0.89 -4.80 15.61
CA ALA A 25 0.11 -3.61 15.91
C ALA A 25 0.97 -2.34 15.92
N ASN A 26 0.42 -1.28 15.36
CA ASN A 26 1.01 0.06 15.38
C ASN A 26 -0.11 1.09 15.40
N THR A 27 -0.26 1.78 16.52
CA THR A 27 -1.33 2.77 16.71
C THR A 27 -0.92 4.19 16.29
N ASN A 28 0.33 4.38 15.89
CA ASN A 28 0.88 5.71 15.59
C ASN A 28 0.45 6.19 14.19
N ARG A 29 0.25 7.51 14.09
CA ARG A 29 -0.07 8.19 12.83
C ARG A 29 1.07 9.08 12.31
N ASP A 30 2.18 9.11 13.02
CA ASP A 30 3.31 10.00 12.74
C ASP A 30 4.45 9.32 11.96
N GLY A 31 4.28 8.07 11.60
CA GLY A 31 5.30 7.31 10.88
C GLY A 31 6.29 6.58 11.77
N THR A 32 6.06 6.57 13.09
CA THR A 32 6.87 5.78 14.03
C THR A 32 6.24 4.40 14.27
N GLY A 33 6.98 3.51 14.91
CA GLY A 33 6.55 2.15 15.19
C GLY A 33 6.80 1.21 14.02
N THR A 34 6.15 0.04 14.03
CA THR A 34 6.33 -0.96 13.00
C THR A 34 5.62 -0.56 11.71
N LEU A 35 6.40 -0.36 10.66
CA LEU A 35 5.91 -0.06 9.32
C LEU A 35 6.37 -1.16 8.36
N TYR A 36 5.49 -1.51 7.43
CA TYR A 36 5.76 -2.56 6.44
C TYR A 36 5.95 -1.94 5.07
N LEU A 37 7.09 -2.22 4.44
CA LEU A 37 7.39 -1.75 3.08
C LEU A 37 6.48 -2.44 2.08
N ILE A 38 5.78 -1.65 1.27
CA ILE A 38 4.91 -2.17 0.22
C ILE A 38 5.62 -2.14 -1.12
N CYS A 39 6.13 -0.97 -1.51
CA CYS A 39 6.87 -0.81 -2.76
C CYS A 39 7.80 0.41 -2.68
N THR A 40 8.81 0.42 -3.54
CA THR A 40 9.77 1.52 -3.67
C THR A 40 9.74 2.03 -5.10
N GLY A 41 9.84 3.34 -5.28
CA GLY A 41 9.92 3.94 -6.60
C GLY A 41 11.20 3.57 -7.33
N GLY A 42 11.05 3.13 -8.58
CA GLY A 42 12.17 2.80 -9.44
C GLY A 42 12.98 4.03 -9.86
N SER A 43 14.03 3.82 -10.66
CA SER A 43 14.98 4.87 -11.03
C SER A 43 14.36 6.09 -11.73
N ASN A 44 13.26 5.89 -12.43
CA ASN A 44 12.51 6.97 -13.09
C ASN A 44 11.18 7.30 -12.39
N GLY A 45 10.97 6.74 -11.20
CA GLY A 45 9.73 6.86 -10.46
C GLY A 45 8.67 5.84 -10.89
N ASP A 46 7.67 5.69 -10.07
CA ASP A 46 6.56 4.75 -10.31
C ASP A 46 5.23 5.42 -10.01
N ARG A 47 4.20 4.95 -10.70
CA ARG A 47 2.83 5.34 -10.46
C ARG A 47 2.12 4.22 -9.70
N VAL A 48 1.59 4.52 -8.53
CA VAL A 48 0.77 3.60 -7.76
C VAL A 48 -0.70 3.92 -8.03
N ASP A 49 -1.41 3.02 -8.67
CA ASP A 49 -2.81 3.25 -9.02
C ASP A 49 -3.73 3.01 -7.83
N ARG A 50 -3.49 1.94 -7.09
CA ARG A 50 -4.29 1.61 -5.91
C ARG A 50 -3.54 0.64 -5.00
N VAL A 51 -3.99 0.55 -3.77
CA VAL A 51 -3.48 -0.41 -2.79
C VAL A 51 -4.66 -1.18 -2.21
N GLN A 52 -4.67 -2.48 -2.41
CA GLN A 52 -5.71 -3.38 -1.91
C GLN A 52 -5.25 -4.05 -0.63
N VAL A 53 -6.14 -4.17 0.33
CA VAL A 53 -5.86 -4.80 1.62
C VAL A 53 -6.91 -5.85 1.90
N LYS A 54 -6.47 -7.02 2.34
CA LYS A 54 -7.35 -8.12 2.68
C LYS A 54 -6.87 -8.80 3.96
N ALA A 55 -7.78 -9.01 4.88
CA ALA A 55 -7.46 -9.75 6.10
C ALA A 55 -7.34 -11.24 5.79
N THR A 56 -6.51 -11.93 6.56
CA THR A 56 -6.33 -13.39 6.41
C THR A 56 -7.08 -14.19 7.46
N SER A 57 -7.67 -13.51 8.44
CA SER A 57 -8.39 -14.14 9.55
C SER A 57 -9.41 -13.16 10.15
N THR A 58 -9.92 -13.48 11.32
CA THR A 58 -10.87 -12.64 12.06
C THR A 58 -10.29 -11.25 12.30
N THR A 59 -11.11 -10.22 12.08
CA THR A 59 -10.78 -8.83 12.35
C THR A 59 -11.64 -8.26 13.46
N THR A 60 -11.09 -7.23 14.11
CA THR A 60 -11.81 -6.36 15.05
C THR A 60 -11.76 -4.93 14.53
N ALA A 61 -12.58 -4.05 15.11
CA ALA A 61 -12.60 -2.66 14.68
C ALA A 61 -11.21 -2.01 14.83
N GLY A 62 -10.72 -1.43 13.76
CA GLY A 62 -9.39 -0.83 13.71
C GLY A 62 -9.18 0.00 12.47
N VAL A 63 -7.92 0.26 12.15
CA VAL A 63 -7.53 1.12 11.02
C VAL A 63 -6.29 0.55 10.34
N ILE A 64 -6.31 0.53 9.02
CA ILE A 64 -5.09 0.33 8.21
C ILE A 64 -4.63 1.69 7.75
N ARG A 65 -3.33 1.98 7.90
CA ARG A 65 -2.74 3.26 7.53
C ARG A 65 -1.73 3.11 6.42
N LEU A 66 -1.70 4.10 5.55
CA LEU A 66 -0.79 4.14 4.42
C LEU A 66 0.10 5.38 4.55
N PHE A 67 1.41 5.17 4.45
CA PHE A 67 2.43 6.21 4.56
C PHE A 67 3.26 6.27 3.31
N MET A 68 3.66 7.49 2.94
CA MET A 68 4.67 7.73 1.92
C MET A 68 5.95 8.21 2.60
N ARG A 69 7.07 7.60 2.24
CA ARG A 69 8.40 8.02 2.73
C ARG A 69 9.18 8.66 1.59
N ASP A 70 9.71 9.84 1.81
CA ASP A 70 10.61 10.50 0.86
C ASP A 70 12.05 9.96 0.94
N ALA A 71 12.95 10.49 0.10
CA ALA A 71 14.34 10.07 0.07
C ALA A 71 15.10 10.44 1.34
N SER A 72 14.59 11.37 2.13
CA SER A 72 15.19 11.82 3.40
C SER A 72 14.61 11.11 4.61
N THR A 73 13.91 9.99 4.41
CA THR A 73 13.29 9.15 5.44
C THR A 73 12.18 9.83 6.24
N ASN A 74 11.52 10.84 5.66
CA ASN A 74 10.34 11.45 6.26
C ASN A 74 9.09 10.66 5.87
N TYR A 75 8.32 10.20 6.85
CA TYR A 75 7.07 9.48 6.64
C TYR A 75 5.90 10.43 6.72
N ARG A 76 4.96 10.30 5.78
CA ARG A 76 3.74 11.12 5.75
C ARG A 76 2.53 10.21 5.61
N LEU A 77 1.56 10.40 6.47
CA LEU A 77 0.28 9.67 6.40
C LEU A 77 -0.51 10.17 5.19
N ILE A 78 -0.82 9.27 4.27
CA ILE A 78 -1.57 9.61 3.06
C ILE A 78 -2.93 8.96 2.98
N GLY A 79 -3.24 7.99 3.84
CA GLY A 79 -4.56 7.38 3.84
C GLY A 79 -4.82 6.52 5.06
N GLU A 80 -6.10 6.38 5.37
CA GLU A 80 -6.60 5.48 6.42
C GLU A 80 -7.81 4.72 5.90
N LEU A 81 -7.87 3.42 6.20
CA LEU A 81 -9.02 2.55 5.94
C LEU A 81 -9.57 2.03 7.26
N LEU A 82 -10.87 2.18 7.48
CA LEU A 82 -11.52 1.58 8.64
C LEU A 82 -11.69 0.07 8.43
N VAL A 83 -11.32 -0.69 9.45
CA VAL A 83 -11.51 -2.13 9.50
C VAL A 83 -12.70 -2.43 10.40
N THR A 84 -13.67 -3.19 9.88
CA THR A 84 -14.81 -3.64 10.66
C THR A 84 -14.58 -5.05 11.18
N ALA A 85 -15.27 -5.42 12.25
CA ALA A 85 -15.16 -6.75 12.83
C ALA A 85 -15.85 -7.76 11.93
N ILE A 86 -15.11 -8.75 11.43
CA ILE A 86 -15.63 -9.86 10.63
C ILE A 86 -14.94 -11.15 11.08
N THR A 87 -15.73 -12.20 11.30
CA THR A 87 -15.22 -13.55 11.50
C THR A 87 -15.48 -14.34 10.23
N PRO A 88 -14.46 -14.63 9.43
CA PRO A 88 -14.64 -15.35 8.16
C PRO A 88 -14.99 -16.82 8.39
N SER A 89 -15.69 -17.40 7.42
CA SER A 89 -16.08 -18.80 7.42
C SER A 89 -16.20 -19.28 5.97
N ALA A 90 -16.67 -20.51 5.78
CA ALA A 90 -16.93 -21.03 4.43
C ALA A 90 -17.96 -20.21 3.65
N THR A 91 -18.81 -19.45 4.34
CA THR A 91 -19.89 -18.66 3.74
C THR A 91 -19.76 -17.15 3.99
N VAL A 92 -18.77 -16.75 4.78
CA VAL A 92 -18.51 -15.33 5.11
C VAL A 92 -17.10 -15.00 4.69
N LYS A 93 -16.95 -14.09 3.73
CA LYS A 93 -15.63 -13.66 3.29
C LYS A 93 -14.96 -12.80 4.34
N THR A 94 -13.63 -12.78 4.32
CA THR A 94 -12.83 -11.93 5.19
C THR A 94 -13.00 -10.45 4.87
N TRP A 95 -12.57 -9.58 5.77
CA TRP A 95 -12.58 -8.14 5.55
C TRP A 95 -11.64 -7.77 4.38
N GLU A 96 -12.08 -6.84 3.56
CA GLU A 96 -11.27 -6.28 2.48
C GLU A 96 -11.56 -4.79 2.31
N GLY A 97 -10.57 -4.06 1.81
CA GLY A 97 -10.70 -2.65 1.50
C GLY A 97 -9.61 -2.23 0.52
N GLU A 98 -9.72 -1.02 0.02
CA GLU A 98 -8.69 -0.49 -0.87
C GLU A 98 -8.51 1.02 -0.72
N PHE A 99 -7.28 1.45 -0.96
CA PHE A 99 -6.95 2.86 -1.14
C PHE A 99 -6.98 3.13 -2.64
N VAL A 100 -7.91 3.95 -3.07
CA VAL A 100 -8.07 4.32 -4.48
C VAL A 100 -8.69 5.71 -4.57
N ARG A 101 -8.29 6.48 -5.58
CA ARG A 101 -8.94 7.76 -5.86
C ARG A 101 -10.14 7.54 -6.75
N THR A 102 -11.22 8.27 -6.46
CA THR A 102 -12.49 8.14 -7.20
C THR A 102 -12.51 8.99 -8.47
N ASP A 103 -11.52 9.86 -8.68
CA ASP A 103 -11.43 10.76 -9.83
C ASP A 103 -10.68 10.18 -11.03
N GLY A 104 -10.33 8.89 -10.98
CA GLY A 104 -9.59 8.21 -12.04
C GLY A 104 -8.09 8.50 -12.06
N GLN A 105 -7.60 9.30 -11.13
CA GLN A 105 -6.18 9.59 -11.01
C GLN A 105 -5.45 8.50 -10.23
N PRO A 106 -4.13 8.33 -10.42
CA PRO A 106 -3.36 7.41 -9.61
C PRO A 106 -3.40 7.81 -8.13
N LEU A 107 -3.31 6.81 -7.24
CA LEU A 107 -3.31 7.05 -5.80
C LEU A 107 -2.16 7.97 -5.39
N CYS A 108 -0.96 7.69 -5.90
CA CYS A 108 0.21 8.52 -5.64
C CYS A 108 1.29 8.26 -6.69
N LEU A 109 2.26 9.18 -6.74
CA LEU A 109 3.46 9.05 -7.56
C LEU A 109 4.65 8.93 -6.62
N LEU A 110 5.46 7.90 -6.84
CA LEU A 110 6.70 7.69 -6.09
C LEU A 110 7.87 8.15 -6.94
N LYS A 111 8.59 9.14 -6.46
CA LYS A 111 9.88 9.53 -7.06
C LYS A 111 10.91 8.42 -6.81
N SER A 112 12.01 8.44 -7.54
CA SER A 112 13.12 7.52 -7.32
C SER A 112 13.55 7.51 -5.85
N GLY A 113 13.59 6.33 -5.24
CA GLY A 113 13.98 6.16 -3.85
C GLY A 113 12.90 6.44 -2.82
N TRP A 114 11.75 6.96 -3.24
CA TRP A 114 10.60 7.09 -2.36
C TRP A 114 9.93 5.74 -2.19
N ALA A 115 9.21 5.55 -1.10
CA ALA A 115 8.59 4.27 -0.80
C ALA A 115 7.21 4.43 -0.17
N LEU A 116 6.42 3.37 -0.28
CA LEU A 116 5.09 3.28 0.30
C LEU A 116 5.13 2.24 1.42
N PHE A 117 4.60 2.62 2.57
CA PHE A 117 4.54 1.77 3.76
C PHE A 117 3.12 1.66 4.28
N GLY A 118 2.86 0.55 4.95
CA GLY A 118 1.58 0.32 5.60
C GLY A 118 1.74 -0.07 7.05
N SER A 119 0.70 0.16 7.83
CA SER A 119 0.61 -0.31 9.21
C SER A 119 -0.80 -0.75 9.54
N THR A 120 -0.93 -1.62 10.54
CA THR A 120 -2.22 -2.06 11.06
C THR A 120 -2.36 -1.65 12.53
N HIS A 121 -3.54 -1.16 12.90
CA HIS A 121 -3.81 -0.73 14.27
C HIS A 121 -3.79 -1.88 15.24
N ASN A 122 -4.38 -3.01 14.87
CA ASN A 122 -4.46 -4.21 15.69
C ASN A 122 -3.45 -5.25 15.22
N ALA A 123 -3.05 -6.14 16.15
CA ALA A 123 -2.16 -7.27 15.85
C ALA A 123 -2.93 -8.37 15.11
N GLU A 124 -3.41 -8.05 13.92
CA GLU A 124 -4.15 -8.95 13.04
C GLU A 124 -3.44 -9.02 11.69
N SER A 125 -3.60 -10.12 10.98
CA SER A 125 -2.86 -10.37 9.75
C SER A 125 -3.61 -9.84 8.52
N PHE A 126 -2.94 -8.96 7.76
CA PHE A 126 -3.46 -8.38 6.52
C PHE A 126 -2.45 -8.56 5.41
N ASP A 127 -2.94 -8.99 4.25
CA ASP A 127 -2.16 -8.96 3.02
C ASP A 127 -2.48 -7.66 2.27
N ILE A 128 -1.43 -6.96 1.86
CA ILE A 128 -1.53 -5.69 1.16
C ILE A 128 -0.84 -5.81 -0.19
N VAL A 129 -1.52 -5.36 -1.24
CA VAL A 129 -1.04 -5.44 -2.63
C VAL A 129 -1.20 -4.09 -3.29
N ALA A 130 -0.11 -3.56 -3.84
CA ALA A 130 -0.14 -2.34 -4.61
C ALA A 130 -0.14 -2.63 -6.10
N THR A 131 -0.98 -1.94 -6.85
CA THR A 131 -0.92 -1.94 -8.31
C THR A 131 0.01 -0.81 -8.72
N VAL A 132 1.21 -1.20 -9.16
CA VAL A 132 2.29 -0.27 -9.48
C VAL A 132 2.59 -0.37 -10.97
N ASN A 133 2.63 0.77 -11.63
CA ASN A 133 3.02 0.86 -13.03
C ASN A 133 4.40 1.50 -13.12
N GLY A 134 5.25 0.91 -13.94
CA GLY A 134 6.59 1.43 -14.17
C GLY A 134 6.60 2.67 -15.03
N THR A 135 7.78 3.07 -15.43
CA THR A 135 8.00 4.31 -16.16
C THR A 135 7.67 4.20 -17.63
N PHE A 136 7.34 5.32 -18.17
CA PHE A 136 7.20 5.50 -19.60
C PHE A 136 8.57 5.59 -20.28
#